data_60d2c42cf7b3df5dc0a1ac3d1bf315bc
#
_entry.id   60d2c42cf7b3df5dc0a1ac3d1bf315bc
#
_cell.length_a   1.000
_cell.length_b   1.000
_cell.length_c   1.000
_cell.angle_alpha   90.00
_cell.angle_beta   90.00
_cell.angle_gamma   90.00
#
_symmetry.space_group_name_H-M   'P 1'
#
loop_
_entity.id
_entity.type
_entity.pdbx_description
1 polymer ?
#
loop_
_entity_poly.entity_id
_entity_poly.type
_entity_poly.pdbx_seq_one_letter_code
_entity_poly.pdbx_strand_id
1 'polypeptide(L)' 'CTTQALVPLVKIIDDAFGIETALMTEIHAVTADQSVLDHAHRDLRRARASGQNIIPTTSSALGALKRVMPKMEDRIDG' A
#
# COMPACT_ATOMS: atom_id res chain seq x y z
N CYS A 1 -0.43 -4.30 7.94
CA CYS A 1 -0.61 -3.09 8.78
C CYS A 1 -1.17 -1.91 7.97
N THR A 2 -0.79 -1.75 6.72
CA THR A 2 -1.28 -0.63 5.89
C THR A 2 -2.79 -0.65 5.70
N THR A 3 -3.39 -1.82 5.54
CA THR A 3 -4.85 -1.96 5.45
C THR A 3 -5.56 -1.38 6.67
N GLN A 4 -5.03 -1.63 7.86
CA GLN A 4 -5.61 -1.14 9.11
C GLN A 4 -5.50 0.38 9.27
N ALA A 5 -4.53 1.01 8.62
CA ALA A 5 -4.42 2.46 8.56
C ALA A 5 -5.30 3.06 7.46
N LEU A 6 -5.30 2.44 6.29
CA LEU A 6 -5.98 2.95 5.10
C LEU A 6 -7.51 2.87 5.20
N VAL A 7 -8.05 1.73 5.61
CA VAL A 7 -9.50 1.50 5.58
C VAL A 7 -10.27 2.49 6.45
N PRO A 8 -9.90 2.71 7.72
CA PRO A 8 -10.59 3.71 8.54
C PRO A 8 -10.45 5.13 7.99
N LEU A 9 -9.28 5.47 7.44
CA LEU A 9 -9.05 6.80 6.86
C LEU A 9 -9.95 7.05 5.65
N VAL A 10 -10.02 6.10 4.73
CA VAL A 10 -10.90 6.18 3.56
C VAL A 10 -12.35 6.28 3.98
N LYS A 11 -12.78 5.48 4.96
CA LYS A 11 -14.14 5.53 5.47
C LYS A 11 -14.50 6.90 6.03
N ILE A 12 -13.63 7.48 6.84
CA ILE A 12 -13.86 8.81 7.43
C ILE A 12 -13.98 9.88 6.34
N ILE A 13 -13.07 9.88 5.38
CA ILE A 13 -13.08 10.87 4.28
C ILE A 13 -14.31 10.70 3.41
N ASP A 14 -14.64 9.47 3.07
CA ASP A 14 -15.79 9.17 2.23
C ASP A 14 -17.11 9.54 2.92
N ASP A 15 -17.25 9.24 4.20
CA ASP A 15 -18.44 9.59 4.98
C ASP A 15 -18.60 11.12 5.13
N ALA A 16 -17.48 11.85 5.28
CA ALA A 16 -17.52 13.29 5.48
C ALA A 16 -17.69 14.09 4.19
N PHE A 17 -17.03 13.69 3.12
CA PHE A 17 -16.93 14.48 1.88
C PHE A 17 -17.37 13.71 0.63
N GLY A 18 -17.40 12.41 0.69
CA GLY A 18 -17.50 11.55 -0.50
C GLY A 18 -16.17 11.50 -1.27
N ILE A 19 -15.85 10.34 -1.80
CA ILE A 19 -14.67 10.15 -2.65
C ILE A 19 -15.15 9.83 -4.05
N GLU A 20 -14.83 10.70 -4.98
CA GLU A 20 -15.09 10.48 -6.40
C GLU A 20 -13.98 9.64 -7.02
N THR A 21 -12.74 10.10 -6.89
CA THR A 21 -11.53 9.37 -7.29
C THR A 21 -10.40 9.66 -6.31
N ALA A 22 -9.48 8.71 -6.15
CA ALA A 22 -8.33 8.87 -5.27
C ALA A 22 -7.11 8.12 -5.80
N LEU A 23 -5.93 8.66 -5.50
CA LEU A 23 -4.65 7.97 -5.66
C LEU A 23 -3.99 7.83 -4.30
N MET A 24 -3.52 6.63 -4.00
CA MET A 24 -2.79 6.34 -2.78
C MET A 24 -1.29 6.28 -3.05
N THR A 25 -0.52 6.88 -2.20
CA THR A 25 0.92 6.60 -2.09
C THR A 25 1.19 6.12 -0.67
N GLU A 26 1.78 4.94 -0.57
CA GLU A 26 2.15 4.34 0.69
C GLU A 26 3.65 4.47 0.91
N ILE A 27 4.05 5.06 2.03
CA ILE A 27 5.45 5.13 2.47
C ILE A 27 5.53 4.32 3.76
N HIS A 28 6.30 3.24 3.73
CA HIS A 28 6.33 2.27 4.82
C HIS A 28 7.76 1.98 5.26
N ALA A 29 7.97 1.81 6.54
CA ALA A 29 9.23 1.30 7.05
C ALA A 29 9.51 -0.11 6.51
N VAL A 30 10.79 -0.46 6.40
CA VAL A 30 11.18 -1.80 5.93
C VAL A 30 10.62 -2.88 6.85
N THR A 31 10.31 -4.03 6.26
CA THR A 31 9.80 -5.21 6.94
C THR A 31 10.77 -6.38 6.80
N ALA A 32 10.49 -7.48 7.49
CA ALA A 32 11.33 -8.68 7.43
C ALA A 32 11.41 -9.31 6.03
N ASP A 33 10.46 -9.03 5.14
CA ASP A 33 10.49 -9.49 3.74
C ASP A 33 11.40 -8.65 2.84
N GLN A 34 12.00 -7.60 3.37
CA GLN A 34 12.91 -6.72 2.64
C GLN A 34 14.33 -6.88 3.18
N SER A 35 15.29 -7.13 2.28
CA SER A 35 16.68 -7.27 2.66
C SER A 35 17.34 -5.92 2.87
N VAL A 36 18.15 -5.81 3.92
CA VAL A 36 18.99 -4.62 4.16
C VAL A 36 20.07 -4.47 3.10
N LEU A 37 20.66 -5.60 2.71
CA LEU A 37 21.65 -5.71 1.63
C LEU A 37 21.03 -6.41 0.42
N ASP A 38 21.66 -6.28 -0.75
CA ASP A 38 21.26 -7.03 -1.95
C ASP A 38 21.19 -8.52 -1.63
N HIS A 39 20.08 -9.14 -1.99
CA HIS A 39 19.78 -10.52 -1.64
C HIS A 39 18.85 -11.13 -2.71
N ALA A 40 18.92 -12.44 -2.90
CA ALA A 40 18.00 -13.13 -3.80
C ALA A 40 16.56 -13.03 -3.30
N HIS A 41 15.67 -12.58 -4.16
CA HIS A 41 14.25 -12.46 -3.88
C HIS A 41 13.46 -12.63 -5.18
N ARG A 42 12.31 -13.28 -5.12
CA ARG A 42 11.45 -13.47 -6.30
C ARG A 42 10.90 -12.15 -6.86
N ASP A 43 10.70 -11.14 -6.03
CA ASP A 43 10.47 -9.77 -6.46
C ASP A 43 11.81 -9.07 -6.61
N LEU A 44 12.21 -8.74 -7.85
CA LEU A 44 13.51 -8.18 -8.14
C LEU A 44 13.74 -6.82 -7.48
N ARG A 45 12.71 -6.06 -7.21
CA ARG A 45 12.81 -4.78 -6.50
C ARG A 45 13.15 -5.02 -5.03
N ARG A 46 12.53 -6.00 -4.39
CA ARG A 46 12.80 -6.38 -2.99
C ARG A 46 14.15 -7.10 -2.83
N ALA A 47 14.78 -7.52 -3.92
CA ALA A 47 16.14 -8.06 -3.90
C ALA A 47 17.20 -6.99 -3.63
N ARG A 48 16.88 -5.72 -3.79
CA ARG A 48 17.83 -4.61 -3.65
C ARG A 48 17.91 -4.14 -2.19
N ALA A 49 19.09 -3.60 -1.85
CA ALA A 49 19.45 -3.17 -0.50
C ALA A 49 18.52 -2.05 0.03
N SER A 50 17.55 -2.39 0.86
CA SER A 50 16.63 -1.42 1.47
C SER A 50 17.32 -0.50 2.47
N GLY A 51 18.49 -0.88 2.97
CA GLY A 51 19.29 -0.02 3.84
C GLY A 51 19.86 1.22 3.15
N GLN A 52 19.89 1.23 1.81
CA GLN A 52 20.46 2.31 1.01
C GLN A 52 19.48 2.88 -0.02
N ASN A 53 18.29 2.33 -0.12
CA ASN A 53 17.34 2.67 -1.17
C ASN A 53 15.92 2.80 -0.63
N ILE A 54 15.11 3.56 -1.37
CA ILE A 54 13.66 3.48 -1.28
C ILE A 54 13.21 2.47 -2.34
N ILE A 55 12.63 1.35 -1.89
CA ILE A 55 12.28 0.24 -2.76
C ILE A 55 10.82 0.34 -3.19
N PRO A 56 10.52 0.57 -4.47
CA PRO A 56 9.16 0.44 -4.98
C PRO A 56 8.70 -1.01 -4.82
N THR A 57 7.51 -1.19 -4.27
CA THR A 57 7.00 -2.52 -3.99
C THR A 57 5.49 -2.57 -4.08
N THR A 58 4.94 -3.76 -3.99
CA THR A 58 3.50 -3.99 -4.03
C THR A 58 2.88 -3.91 -2.65
N SER A 59 1.61 -3.55 -2.60
CA SER A 59 0.82 -3.57 -1.37
C SER A 59 -0.51 -4.29 -1.61
N SER A 60 -0.96 -5.05 -0.63
CA SER A 60 -2.28 -5.69 -0.65
C SER A 60 -3.39 -4.78 -0.09
N ALA A 61 -3.05 -3.58 0.36
CA ALA A 61 -3.97 -2.69 1.07
C ALA A 61 -5.18 -2.28 0.21
N LEU A 62 -4.96 -1.96 -1.07
CA LEU A 62 -6.06 -1.59 -1.97
C LEU A 62 -7.01 -2.75 -2.24
N GLY A 63 -6.48 -3.95 -2.45
CA GLY A 63 -7.32 -5.14 -2.63
C GLY A 63 -8.15 -5.44 -1.38
N ALA A 64 -7.58 -5.29 -0.20
CA ALA A 64 -8.31 -5.45 1.06
C ALA A 64 -9.36 -4.36 1.26
N LEU A 65 -9.03 -3.10 0.96
CA LEU A 65 -9.98 -1.98 1.00
C LEU A 65 -11.20 -2.25 0.13
N LYS A 66 -10.99 -2.68 -1.10
CA LYS A 66 -12.07 -2.93 -2.06
C LYS A 66 -12.98 -4.09 -1.63
N ARG A 67 -12.46 -5.06 -0.87
CA ARG A 67 -13.28 -6.12 -0.27
C ARG A 67 -14.15 -5.62 0.88
N VAL A 68 -13.64 -4.71 1.68
CA VAL A 68 -14.36 -4.12 2.82
C VAL A 68 -15.32 -3.02 2.36
N MET A 69 -14.91 -2.25 1.37
CA MET A 69 -15.67 -1.15 0.79
C MET A 69 -15.79 -1.32 -0.73
N PRO A 70 -16.72 -2.19 -1.21
CA PRO A 70 -16.82 -2.49 -2.65
C PRO A 70 -17.06 -1.29 -3.55
N LYS A 71 -17.65 -0.22 -3.02
CA LYS A 71 -17.86 1.03 -3.78
C LYS A 71 -16.55 1.71 -4.19
N MET A 72 -15.43 1.35 -3.58
CA MET A 72 -14.12 1.88 -3.92
C MET A 72 -13.44 1.17 -5.09
N GLU A 73 -14.03 0.10 -5.63
CA GLU A 73 -13.41 -0.74 -6.67
C GLU A 73 -12.85 0.07 -7.85
N ASP A 74 -13.63 1.02 -8.35
CA ASP A 74 -13.26 1.85 -9.51
C ASP A 74 -12.87 3.28 -9.13
N ARG A 75 -12.69 3.57 -7.86
CA ARG A 75 -12.47 4.94 -7.37
C ARG A 75 -11.09 5.21 -6.82
N ILE A 76 -10.34 4.17 -6.46
CA ILE A 76 -9.03 4.31 -5.85
C ILE A 76 -8.00 3.40 -6.49
N ASP A 77 -6.79 3.94 -6.70
CA ASP A 77 -5.62 3.22 -7.20
C ASP A 77 -4.37 3.72 -6.45
N GLY A 78 -3.24 3.04 -6.66
CA GLY A 78 -1.99 3.44 -5.99
C GLY A 78 -0.85 2.46 -6.15
#